data_526eb412fc3c392ba85667bc2339f18c
#
_entry.id   526eb412fc3c392ba85667bc2339f18c
#
_cell.length_a   1.000
_cell.length_b   1.000
_cell.length_c   1.000
_cell.angle_alpha   90.00
_cell.angle_beta   90.00
_cell.angle_gamma   90.00
#
_symmetry.space_group_name_H-M   'P 1'
#
loop_
_entity.id
_entity.type
_entity.pdbx_description
1 polymer ?
#
loop_
_entity_poly.entity_id
_entity_poly.type
_entity_poly.pdbx_seq_one_letter_code
_entity_poly.pdbx_strand_id
1 'polypeptide(L)'
;FIIIGVLLSFFGRSKVQKYAGNGLLGFGLLFVGMQTMESSMSFLRNEKELFLMFSHNPLMGVLAGTLLTLLVQSSAATVGLTIALGVQGLLPLHAAIPIILGDNIGTTITAVLASIGTDRTAKQACAAHVLFNVIGVCIFLTILPLYQELIAMTATGIAHQIANAHTLFNVFNTIIFLPFVKPFAALIRRLLPDKAHKVVEGAQYLDPKLIEAAPGIAVEAVKNECAYMGFL
;
A
#
# COMPACT_ATOMS: atom_id res chain seq x y z
N PHE A 1 0.86 -21.01 -18.48
CA PHE A 1 1.20 -20.82 -17.03
C PHE A 1 0.24 -21.59 -16.14
N ILE A 2 -1.10 -21.45 -16.29
CA ILE A 2 -2.09 -22.08 -15.39
C ILE A 2 -1.94 -23.60 -15.38
N ILE A 3 -1.93 -24.24 -16.55
CA ILE A 3 -1.81 -25.70 -16.64
C ILE A 3 -0.52 -26.18 -15.96
N ILE A 4 0.62 -25.54 -16.26
CA ILE A 4 1.92 -25.89 -15.67
C ILE A 4 1.89 -25.64 -14.16
N GLY A 5 1.30 -24.53 -13.73
CA GLY A 5 1.13 -24.18 -12.32
C GLY A 5 0.32 -25.21 -11.56
N VAL A 6 -0.81 -25.65 -12.11
CA VAL A 6 -1.65 -26.70 -11.51
C VAL A 6 -0.88 -28.03 -11.44
N LEU A 7 -0.23 -28.46 -12.52
CA LEU A 7 0.52 -29.71 -12.52
C LEU A 7 1.65 -29.72 -11.48
N LEU A 8 2.42 -28.63 -11.39
CA LEU A 8 3.49 -28.51 -10.40
C LEU A 8 2.96 -28.42 -8.97
N SER A 9 1.84 -27.73 -8.76
CA SER A 9 1.22 -27.57 -7.43
C SER A 9 0.72 -28.90 -6.89
N PHE A 10 0.01 -29.69 -7.71
CA PHE A 10 -0.59 -30.96 -7.28
C PHE A 10 0.37 -32.15 -7.36
N PHE A 11 1.18 -32.25 -8.42
CA PHE A 11 2.04 -33.40 -8.69
C PHE A 11 3.51 -33.17 -8.38
N GLY A 12 3.90 -31.96 -7.93
CA GLY A 12 5.27 -31.65 -7.54
C GLY A 12 5.75 -32.54 -6.40
N ARG A 13 6.92 -33.17 -6.55
CA ARG A 13 7.52 -34.08 -5.56
C ARG A 13 8.19 -33.33 -4.40
N SER A 14 8.63 -32.08 -4.60
CA SER A 14 9.27 -31.27 -3.57
C SER A 14 8.40 -30.05 -3.19
N LYS A 15 8.61 -29.53 -1.97
CA LYS A 15 7.94 -28.28 -1.52
C LYS A 15 8.23 -27.10 -2.46
N VAL A 16 9.47 -27.01 -2.96
CA VAL A 16 9.90 -25.95 -3.89
C VAL A 16 9.09 -26.01 -5.19
N GLN A 17 8.91 -27.23 -5.76
CA GLN A 17 8.10 -27.42 -6.98
C GLN A 17 6.64 -27.02 -6.75
N LYS A 18 6.05 -27.36 -5.61
CA LYS A 18 4.69 -26.97 -5.25
C LYS A 18 4.53 -25.45 -5.09
N TYR A 19 5.48 -24.80 -4.43
CA TYR A 19 5.47 -23.34 -4.29
C TYR A 19 5.68 -22.63 -5.63
N ALA A 20 6.59 -23.11 -6.47
CA ALA A 20 6.77 -22.61 -7.83
C ALA A 20 5.51 -22.81 -8.67
N GLY A 21 4.83 -23.96 -8.51
CA GLY A 21 3.54 -24.24 -9.13
C GLY A 21 2.46 -23.26 -8.72
N ASN A 22 2.34 -22.97 -7.43
CA ASN A 22 1.39 -21.97 -6.90
C ASN A 22 1.70 -20.56 -7.42
N GLY A 23 2.98 -20.19 -7.50
CA GLY A 23 3.39 -18.90 -8.08
C GLY A 23 3.01 -18.78 -9.56
N LEU A 24 3.28 -19.81 -10.37
CA LEU A 24 2.89 -19.85 -11.79
C LEU A 24 1.38 -19.86 -11.98
N LEU A 25 0.64 -20.57 -11.13
CA LEU A 25 -0.83 -20.57 -11.14
C LEU A 25 -1.38 -19.18 -10.84
N GLY A 26 -0.92 -18.55 -9.76
CA GLY A 26 -1.33 -17.19 -9.39
C GLY A 26 -1.01 -16.17 -10.49
N PHE A 27 0.17 -16.25 -11.08
CA PHE A 27 0.56 -15.41 -12.21
C PHE A 27 -0.36 -15.63 -13.42
N GLY A 28 -0.67 -16.89 -13.75
CA GLY A 28 -1.60 -17.20 -14.85
C GLY A 28 -3.02 -16.70 -14.60
N LEU A 29 -3.54 -16.82 -13.35
CA LEU A 29 -4.84 -16.32 -12.96
C LEU A 29 -4.91 -14.79 -13.04
N LEU A 30 -3.83 -14.08 -12.74
CA LEU A 30 -3.74 -12.63 -12.89
C LEU A 30 -3.99 -12.22 -14.34
N PHE A 31 -3.37 -12.88 -15.32
CA PHE A 31 -3.62 -12.59 -16.76
C PHE A 31 -5.04 -12.90 -17.21
N VAL A 32 -5.62 -13.99 -16.71
CA VAL A 32 -7.04 -14.29 -17.01
C VAL A 32 -7.94 -13.21 -16.42
N GLY A 33 -7.67 -12.76 -15.18
CA GLY A 33 -8.40 -11.65 -14.57
C GLY A 33 -8.30 -10.36 -15.38
N MET A 34 -7.09 -10.00 -15.86
CA MET A 34 -6.89 -8.84 -16.73
C MET A 34 -7.68 -8.96 -18.04
N GLN A 35 -7.62 -10.11 -18.70
CA GLN A 35 -8.38 -10.35 -19.95
C GLN A 35 -9.89 -10.31 -19.72
N THR A 36 -10.36 -10.82 -18.59
CA THR A 36 -11.77 -10.75 -18.20
C THR A 36 -12.21 -9.31 -17.96
N MET A 37 -11.39 -8.50 -17.28
CA MET A 37 -11.65 -7.07 -17.11
C MET A 37 -11.73 -6.35 -18.46
N GLU A 38 -10.76 -6.59 -19.33
CA GLU A 38 -10.73 -5.98 -20.68
C GLU A 38 -11.99 -6.31 -21.48
N SER A 39 -12.41 -7.57 -21.49
CA SER A 39 -13.63 -8.00 -22.20
C SER A 39 -14.90 -7.42 -21.58
N SER A 40 -14.95 -7.35 -20.25
CA SER A 40 -16.09 -6.79 -19.49
C SER A 40 -16.25 -5.28 -19.68
N MET A 41 -15.15 -4.55 -19.97
CA MET A 41 -15.16 -3.10 -20.20
C MET A 41 -15.56 -2.71 -21.63
N SER A 42 -15.80 -3.68 -22.51
CA SER A 42 -16.16 -3.40 -23.92
C SER A 42 -17.42 -2.55 -24.09
N PHE A 43 -18.38 -2.65 -23.15
CA PHE A 43 -19.60 -1.83 -23.17
C PHE A 43 -19.34 -0.33 -22.93
N LEU A 44 -18.23 0.02 -22.23
CA LEU A 44 -17.85 1.41 -21.96
C LEU A 44 -17.28 2.12 -23.19
N ARG A 45 -17.04 1.41 -24.29
CA ARG A 45 -16.52 2.02 -25.54
C ARG A 45 -17.41 3.14 -26.08
N ASN A 46 -18.70 3.12 -25.75
CA ASN A 46 -19.64 4.15 -26.17
C ASN A 46 -19.70 5.35 -25.21
N GLU A 47 -19.11 5.24 -24.02
CA GLU A 47 -19.15 6.24 -22.95
C GLU A 47 -17.87 7.11 -22.90
N LYS A 48 -17.38 7.50 -24.07
CA LYS A 48 -16.13 8.28 -24.19
C LYS A 48 -16.17 9.61 -23.41
N GLU A 49 -17.32 10.24 -23.34
CA GLU A 49 -17.47 11.53 -22.64
C GLU A 49 -17.14 11.43 -21.14
N LEU A 50 -17.49 10.31 -20.52
CA LEU A 50 -17.15 10.06 -19.10
C LEU A 50 -15.63 10.09 -18.88
N PHE A 51 -14.86 9.54 -19.79
CA PHE A 51 -13.40 9.48 -19.68
C PHE A 51 -12.71 10.78 -20.07
N LEU A 52 -13.36 11.61 -20.93
CA LEU A 52 -12.86 12.94 -21.26
C LEU A 52 -12.85 13.88 -20.06
N MET A 53 -13.73 13.69 -19.08
CA MET A 53 -13.70 14.49 -17.83
C MET A 53 -12.36 14.34 -17.11
N PHE A 54 -11.77 13.16 -17.10
CA PHE A 54 -10.44 12.90 -16.50
C PHE A 54 -9.30 13.51 -17.30
N SER A 55 -9.51 13.72 -18.61
CA SER A 55 -8.53 14.35 -19.50
C SER A 55 -8.42 15.86 -19.27
N HIS A 56 -9.52 16.51 -18.91
CA HIS A 56 -9.57 17.96 -18.70
C HIS A 56 -9.14 18.40 -17.30
N ASN A 57 -9.26 17.53 -16.30
CA ASN A 57 -8.93 17.87 -14.92
C ASN A 57 -8.14 16.75 -14.23
N PRO A 58 -6.80 16.91 -14.08
CA PRO A 58 -5.98 15.92 -13.42
C PRO A 58 -6.42 15.57 -11.98
N LEU A 59 -6.97 16.53 -11.25
CA LEU A 59 -7.45 16.28 -9.88
C LEU A 59 -8.62 15.30 -9.86
N MET A 60 -9.49 15.35 -10.89
CA MET A 60 -10.57 14.37 -11.03
C MET A 60 -10.02 12.96 -11.30
N GLY A 61 -8.94 12.85 -12.10
CA GLY A 61 -8.24 11.59 -12.29
C GLY A 61 -7.66 11.05 -10.98
N VAL A 62 -6.98 11.89 -10.20
CA VAL A 62 -6.46 11.52 -8.88
C VAL A 62 -7.58 11.07 -7.94
N LEU A 63 -8.67 11.81 -7.89
CA LEU A 63 -9.83 11.46 -7.05
C LEU A 63 -10.42 10.11 -7.49
N ALA A 64 -10.61 9.91 -8.79
CA ALA A 64 -11.15 8.66 -9.33
C ALA A 64 -10.25 7.46 -9.00
N GLY A 65 -8.93 7.57 -9.20
CA GLY A 65 -7.97 6.53 -8.85
C GLY A 65 -7.95 6.24 -7.34
N THR A 66 -7.99 7.30 -6.51
CA THR A 66 -8.05 7.16 -5.05
C THR A 66 -9.32 6.42 -4.62
N LEU A 67 -10.49 6.85 -5.08
CA LEU A 67 -11.77 6.24 -4.71
C LEU A 67 -11.87 4.79 -5.21
N LEU A 68 -11.45 4.54 -6.45
CA LEU A 68 -11.47 3.20 -7.01
C LEU A 68 -10.61 2.25 -6.18
N THR A 69 -9.37 2.62 -5.88
CA THR A 69 -8.45 1.79 -5.11
C THR A 69 -8.89 1.63 -3.66
N LEU A 70 -9.47 2.67 -3.07
CA LEU A 70 -10.06 2.62 -1.73
C LEU A 70 -11.20 1.58 -1.67
N LEU A 71 -12.06 1.53 -2.69
CA LEU A 71 -13.18 0.58 -2.76
C LEU A 71 -12.70 -0.84 -3.05
N VAL A 72 -11.80 -1.00 -4.02
CA VAL A 72 -11.30 -2.31 -4.46
C VAL A 72 -10.24 -2.86 -3.50
N GLN A 73 -9.54 -2.00 -2.76
CA GLN A 73 -8.41 -2.32 -1.86
C GLN A 73 -7.27 -3.07 -2.56
N SER A 74 -7.11 -2.85 -3.85
CA SER A 74 -6.08 -3.47 -4.69
C SER A 74 -5.58 -2.51 -5.75
N SER A 75 -4.37 -1.98 -5.57
CA SER A 75 -3.70 -1.16 -6.58
C SER A 75 -3.46 -1.92 -7.88
N ALA A 76 -3.11 -3.21 -7.79
CA ALA A 76 -2.93 -4.04 -8.98
C ALA A 76 -4.20 -4.13 -9.83
N ALA A 77 -5.39 -4.19 -9.20
CA ALA A 77 -6.66 -4.19 -9.90
C ALA A 77 -6.94 -2.82 -10.55
N THR A 78 -6.68 -1.71 -9.85
CA THR A 78 -6.86 -0.36 -10.39
C THR A 78 -5.90 -0.09 -11.56
N VAL A 79 -4.62 -0.46 -11.43
CA VAL A 79 -3.63 -0.36 -12.52
C VAL A 79 -4.05 -1.23 -13.69
N GLY A 80 -4.47 -2.48 -13.45
CA GLY A 80 -4.95 -3.40 -14.49
C GLY A 80 -6.16 -2.85 -15.23
N LEU A 81 -7.15 -2.27 -14.53
CA LEU A 81 -8.31 -1.62 -15.13
C LEU A 81 -7.90 -0.39 -15.95
N THR A 82 -7.00 0.45 -15.44
CA THR A 82 -6.49 1.62 -16.14
C THR A 82 -5.77 1.22 -17.43
N ILE A 83 -4.97 0.15 -17.39
CA ILE A 83 -4.33 -0.46 -18.59
C ILE A 83 -5.39 -0.95 -19.59
N ALA A 84 -6.39 -1.68 -19.13
CA ALA A 84 -7.44 -2.21 -19.99
C ALA A 84 -8.20 -1.10 -20.73
N LEU A 85 -8.54 -0.01 -20.01
CA LEU A 85 -9.18 1.18 -20.61
C LEU A 85 -8.24 1.90 -21.60
N GLY A 86 -6.95 1.99 -21.27
CA GLY A 86 -5.94 2.58 -22.15
C GLY A 86 -5.77 1.80 -23.44
N VAL A 87 -5.65 0.47 -23.37
CA VAL A 87 -5.52 -0.42 -24.55
C VAL A 87 -6.75 -0.34 -25.46
N GLN A 88 -7.94 -0.16 -24.90
CA GLN A 88 -9.17 0.04 -25.67
C GLN A 88 -9.31 1.45 -26.26
N GLY A 89 -8.36 2.36 -26.01
CA GLY A 89 -8.41 3.74 -26.50
C GLY A 89 -9.46 4.61 -25.83
N LEU A 90 -10.01 4.17 -24.69
CA LEU A 90 -10.98 4.92 -23.89
C LEU A 90 -10.29 5.94 -22.98
N LEU A 91 -9.08 5.64 -22.53
CA LEU A 91 -8.32 6.46 -21.60
C LEU A 91 -6.95 6.78 -22.22
N PRO A 92 -6.70 8.03 -22.65
CA PRO A 92 -5.39 8.43 -23.15
C PRO A 92 -4.38 8.52 -22.00
N LEU A 93 -3.09 8.43 -22.30
CA LEU A 93 -2.01 8.39 -21.32
C LEU A 93 -2.05 9.57 -20.32
N HIS A 94 -2.32 10.78 -20.82
CA HIS A 94 -2.38 11.98 -19.98
C HIS A 94 -3.53 11.97 -18.95
N ALA A 95 -4.60 11.21 -19.19
CA ALA A 95 -5.68 10.97 -18.26
C ALA A 95 -5.41 9.75 -17.35
N ALA A 96 -4.72 8.75 -17.85
CA ALA A 96 -4.36 7.56 -17.08
C ALA A 96 -3.37 7.87 -15.96
N ILE A 97 -2.35 8.72 -16.21
CA ILE A 97 -1.32 9.03 -15.22
C ILE A 97 -1.90 9.63 -13.93
N PRO A 98 -2.80 10.63 -13.92
CA PRO A 98 -3.45 11.11 -12.71
C PRO A 98 -4.22 10.02 -11.95
N ILE A 99 -4.87 9.07 -12.64
CA ILE A 99 -5.55 7.95 -12.00
C ILE A 99 -4.54 7.06 -11.27
N ILE A 100 -3.40 6.77 -11.89
CA ILE A 100 -2.31 6.01 -11.27
C ILE A 100 -1.70 6.75 -10.07
N LEU A 101 -1.57 8.07 -10.13
CA LEU A 101 -1.15 8.85 -8.96
C LEU A 101 -2.16 8.72 -7.82
N GLY A 102 -3.45 8.81 -8.11
CA GLY A 102 -4.52 8.64 -7.12
C GLY A 102 -4.59 7.24 -6.52
N ASP A 103 -4.32 6.22 -7.33
CA ASP A 103 -4.22 4.82 -6.88
C ASP A 103 -3.26 4.67 -5.70
N ASN A 104 -2.11 5.34 -5.73
CA ASN A 104 -1.13 5.30 -4.64
C ASN A 104 -1.67 5.90 -3.33
N ILE A 105 -2.50 6.95 -3.39
CA ILE A 105 -3.20 7.45 -2.20
C ILE A 105 -4.23 6.42 -1.71
N GLY A 106 -5.05 5.87 -2.62
CA GLY A 106 -6.07 4.88 -2.31
C GLY A 106 -5.52 3.63 -1.63
N THR A 107 -4.33 3.18 -2.03
CA THR A 107 -3.65 2.01 -1.44
C THR A 107 -3.42 2.16 0.07
N THR A 108 -3.30 3.39 0.57
CA THR A 108 -3.06 3.64 2.01
C THR A 108 -4.23 3.26 2.90
N ILE A 109 -5.43 3.05 2.35
CA ILE A 109 -6.61 2.67 3.13
C ILE A 109 -6.41 1.39 3.93
N THR A 110 -5.67 0.42 3.39
CA THR A 110 -5.39 -0.84 4.09
C THR A 110 -4.58 -0.59 5.37
N ALA A 111 -3.60 0.32 5.33
CA ALA A 111 -2.85 0.73 6.51
C ALA A 111 -3.73 1.50 7.51
N VAL A 112 -4.63 2.36 7.01
CA VAL A 112 -5.59 3.09 7.87
C VAL A 112 -6.49 2.11 8.60
N LEU A 113 -7.09 1.16 7.89
CA LEU A 113 -7.95 0.15 8.50
C LEU A 113 -7.18 -0.73 9.50
N ALA A 114 -5.96 -1.15 9.16
CA ALA A 114 -5.11 -1.94 10.05
C ALA A 114 -4.66 -1.17 11.29
N SER A 115 -4.65 0.16 11.26
CA SER A 115 -4.24 1.00 12.40
C SER A 115 -5.36 1.26 13.42
N ILE A 116 -6.60 0.89 13.10
CA ILE A 116 -7.76 1.07 13.99
C ILE A 116 -7.61 0.14 15.21
N GLY A 117 -7.69 0.72 16.40
CA GLY A 117 -7.55 -0.03 17.65
C GLY A 117 -6.12 -0.37 18.06
N THR A 118 -5.11 -0.03 17.25
CA THR A 118 -3.70 -0.31 17.53
C THR A 118 -3.03 0.77 18.41
N ASP A 119 -1.77 0.53 18.75
CA ASP A 119 -0.92 1.44 19.50
C ASP A 119 -0.56 2.72 18.71
N ARG A 120 0.17 3.61 19.37
CA ARG A 120 0.57 4.90 18.77
C ARG A 120 1.59 4.73 17.67
N THR A 121 2.49 3.78 17.80
CA THR A 121 3.56 3.49 16.82
C THR A 121 2.97 3.02 15.49
N ALA A 122 1.99 2.12 15.53
CA ALA A 122 1.26 1.67 14.35
C ALA A 122 0.51 2.83 13.66
N LYS A 123 -0.12 3.73 14.44
CA LYS A 123 -0.76 4.95 13.91
C LYS A 123 0.23 5.93 13.30
N GLN A 124 1.43 6.06 13.87
CA GLN A 124 2.51 6.85 13.28
C GLN A 124 2.98 6.25 11.96
N ALA A 125 3.16 4.94 11.88
CA ALA A 125 3.52 4.25 10.64
C ALA A 125 2.44 4.44 9.56
N CYS A 126 1.17 4.32 9.93
CA CYS A 126 0.04 4.59 9.03
C CYS A 126 0.05 6.04 8.52
N ALA A 127 0.19 7.01 9.41
CA ALA A 127 0.24 8.43 9.05
C ALA A 127 1.44 8.73 8.14
N ALA A 128 2.59 8.10 8.39
CA ALA A 128 3.75 8.21 7.52
C ALA A 128 3.44 7.68 6.10
N HIS A 129 2.79 6.53 6.00
CA HIS A 129 2.41 5.94 4.70
C HIS A 129 1.43 6.85 3.94
N VAL A 130 0.39 7.35 4.60
CA VAL A 130 -0.58 8.27 3.98
C VAL A 130 0.12 9.56 3.52
N LEU A 131 0.87 10.21 4.40
CA LEU A 131 1.54 11.48 4.06
C LEU A 131 2.60 11.33 2.99
N PHE A 132 3.35 10.21 2.99
CA PHE A 132 4.32 9.90 1.93
C PHE A 132 3.66 9.87 0.55
N ASN A 133 2.51 9.20 0.42
CA ASN A 133 1.80 9.12 -0.85
C ASN A 133 1.13 10.45 -1.22
N VAL A 134 0.47 11.12 -0.28
CA VAL A 134 -0.20 12.41 -0.55
C VAL A 134 0.81 13.47 -0.97
N ILE A 135 1.92 13.62 -0.25
CA ILE A 135 2.97 14.60 -0.59
C ILE A 135 3.59 14.23 -1.94
N GLY A 136 3.89 12.94 -2.16
CA GLY A 136 4.41 12.46 -3.44
C GLY A 136 3.48 12.83 -4.60
N VAL A 137 2.18 12.54 -4.48
CA VAL A 137 1.21 12.89 -5.52
C VAL A 137 1.15 14.40 -5.74
N CYS A 138 1.16 15.21 -4.68
CA CYS A 138 1.20 16.67 -4.81
C CYS A 138 2.46 17.14 -5.58
N ILE A 139 3.64 16.57 -5.29
CA ILE A 139 4.88 16.88 -6.02
C ILE A 139 4.72 16.54 -7.51
N PHE A 140 4.26 15.31 -7.82
CA PHE A 140 4.13 14.87 -9.20
C PHE A 140 3.04 15.62 -9.97
N LEU A 141 1.99 16.09 -9.31
CA LEU A 141 0.99 16.96 -9.94
C LEU A 141 1.58 18.32 -10.34
N THR A 142 2.52 18.87 -9.57
CA THR A 142 3.17 20.16 -9.93
C THR A 142 4.06 20.04 -11.17
N ILE A 143 4.64 18.86 -11.39
CA ILE A 143 5.50 18.56 -12.54
C ILE A 143 4.81 17.64 -13.55
N LEU A 144 3.49 17.56 -13.53
CA LEU A 144 2.71 16.59 -14.30
C LEU A 144 3.06 16.57 -15.80
N PRO A 145 3.18 17.71 -16.52
CA PRO A 145 3.52 17.68 -17.94
C PRO A 145 4.88 17.02 -18.20
N LEU A 146 5.91 17.37 -17.41
CA LEU A 146 7.24 16.78 -17.51
C LEU A 146 7.22 15.28 -17.22
N TYR A 147 6.45 14.86 -16.23
CA TYR A 147 6.31 13.46 -15.87
C TYR A 147 5.61 12.67 -16.99
N GLN A 148 4.57 13.24 -17.61
CA GLN A 148 3.87 12.63 -18.75
C GLN A 148 4.77 12.43 -19.96
N GLU A 149 5.60 13.41 -20.28
CA GLU A 149 6.60 13.31 -21.35
C GLU A 149 7.63 12.21 -21.06
N LEU A 150 8.15 12.18 -19.83
CA LEU A 150 9.08 11.14 -19.40
C LEU A 150 8.44 9.74 -19.58
N ILE A 151 7.21 9.54 -19.11
CA ILE A 151 6.53 8.27 -19.23
C ILE A 151 6.28 7.89 -20.71
N ALA A 152 5.90 8.85 -21.54
CA ALA A 152 5.68 8.62 -22.96
C ALA A 152 6.94 8.08 -23.68
N MET A 153 8.13 8.47 -23.22
CA MET A 153 9.40 7.98 -23.76
C MET A 153 9.82 6.60 -23.27
N THR A 154 9.20 6.07 -22.21
CA THR A 154 9.61 4.79 -21.60
C THR A 154 9.19 3.56 -22.40
N ALA A 155 8.18 3.67 -23.26
CA ALA A 155 7.68 2.58 -24.09
C ALA A 155 6.82 3.12 -25.25
N THR A 156 6.62 2.30 -26.27
CA THR A 156 5.75 2.63 -27.42
C THR A 156 4.27 2.26 -27.18
N GLY A 157 4.01 1.32 -26.27
CA GLY A 157 2.65 0.84 -25.97
C GLY A 157 2.09 1.41 -24.69
N ILE A 158 0.83 1.88 -24.75
CA ILE A 158 0.15 2.52 -23.62
C ILE A 158 0.10 1.64 -22.35
N ALA A 159 -0.03 0.32 -22.49
CA ALA A 159 -0.03 -0.62 -21.38
C ALA A 159 1.27 -0.55 -20.56
N HIS A 160 2.41 -0.56 -21.27
CA HIS A 160 3.73 -0.46 -20.63
C HIS A 160 3.96 0.94 -20.05
N GLN A 161 3.51 1.99 -20.74
CA GLN A 161 3.60 3.37 -20.26
C GLN A 161 2.84 3.53 -18.93
N ILE A 162 1.62 3.01 -18.82
CA ILE A 162 0.82 3.06 -17.58
C ILE A 162 1.50 2.26 -16.46
N ALA A 163 2.01 1.06 -16.75
CA ALA A 163 2.74 0.25 -15.78
C ALA A 163 4.04 0.95 -15.31
N ASN A 164 4.77 1.58 -16.24
CA ASN A 164 5.97 2.35 -15.94
C ASN A 164 5.64 3.60 -15.13
N ALA A 165 4.52 4.27 -15.39
CA ALA A 165 4.06 5.41 -14.58
C ALA A 165 3.89 5.00 -13.11
N HIS A 166 3.22 3.88 -12.83
CA HIS A 166 3.09 3.40 -11.44
C HIS A 166 4.46 3.08 -10.81
N THR A 167 5.31 2.35 -11.52
CA THR A 167 6.63 1.94 -11.03
C THR A 167 7.55 3.14 -10.78
N LEU A 168 7.67 4.04 -11.76
CA LEU A 168 8.56 5.19 -11.68
C LEU A 168 8.09 6.23 -10.64
N PHE A 169 6.78 6.40 -10.45
CA PHE A 169 6.27 7.20 -9.35
C PHE A 169 6.80 6.69 -8.00
N ASN A 170 6.66 5.39 -7.73
CA ASN A 170 7.09 4.81 -6.45
C ASN A 170 8.61 4.91 -6.27
N VAL A 171 9.39 4.64 -7.32
CA VAL A 171 10.86 4.74 -7.29
C VAL A 171 11.30 6.18 -7.04
N PHE A 172 10.82 7.12 -7.83
CA PHE A 172 11.22 8.52 -7.69
C PHE A 172 10.73 9.13 -6.38
N ASN A 173 9.49 8.84 -5.97
CA ASN A 173 8.98 9.30 -4.68
C ASN A 173 9.88 8.80 -3.53
N THR A 174 10.28 7.53 -3.57
CA THR A 174 11.21 6.97 -2.57
C THR A 174 12.55 7.68 -2.59
N ILE A 175 13.14 7.92 -3.78
CA ILE A 175 14.42 8.62 -3.91
C ILE A 175 14.32 10.05 -3.37
N ILE A 176 13.24 10.77 -3.68
CA ILE A 176 13.00 12.13 -3.19
C ILE A 176 12.91 12.15 -1.66
N PHE A 177 12.20 11.19 -1.05
CA PHE A 177 12.03 11.15 0.40
C PHE A 177 13.24 10.62 1.17
N LEU A 178 14.11 9.84 0.54
CA LEU A 178 15.25 9.18 1.20
C LEU A 178 16.12 10.14 2.02
N PRO A 179 16.56 11.32 1.52
CA PRO A 179 17.33 12.27 2.30
C PRO A 179 16.52 12.93 3.43
N PHE A 180 15.20 12.91 3.36
CA PHE A 180 14.29 13.55 4.31
C PHE A 180 13.66 12.59 5.33
N VAL A 181 14.09 11.34 5.40
CA VAL A 181 13.51 10.33 6.31
C VAL A 181 13.52 10.80 7.77
N LYS A 182 14.65 11.38 8.25
CA LYS A 182 14.74 11.86 9.65
C LYS A 182 13.80 13.04 9.94
N PRO A 183 13.78 14.14 9.16
CA PRO A 183 12.83 15.22 9.39
C PRO A 183 11.37 14.78 9.17
N PHE A 184 11.11 13.89 8.22
CA PHE A 184 9.78 13.34 8.01
C PHE A 184 9.29 12.53 9.22
N ALA A 185 10.12 11.64 9.77
CA ALA A 185 9.81 10.91 11.00
C ALA A 185 9.61 11.84 12.21
N ALA A 186 10.38 12.93 12.31
CA ALA A 186 10.18 13.93 13.34
C ALA A 186 8.83 14.67 13.19
N LEU A 187 8.42 14.99 11.95
CA LEU A 187 7.12 15.56 11.66
C LEU A 187 5.98 14.62 12.10
N ILE A 188 6.08 13.33 11.76
CA ILE A 188 5.07 12.34 12.16
C ILE A 188 4.94 12.26 13.69
N ARG A 189 6.06 12.18 14.42
CA ARG A 189 6.05 12.18 15.91
C ARG A 189 5.50 13.48 16.49
N ARG A 190 5.70 14.61 15.83
CA ARG A 190 5.12 15.88 16.26
C ARG A 190 3.60 15.94 16.05
N LEU A 191 3.10 15.38 14.93
CA LEU A 191 1.66 15.30 14.64
C LEU A 191 0.95 14.27 15.54
N LEU A 192 1.64 13.17 15.83
CA LEU A 192 1.14 12.08 16.65
C LEU A 192 2.16 11.77 17.76
N PRO A 193 2.24 12.63 18.80
CA PRO A 193 3.23 12.46 19.87
C PRO A 193 3.00 11.15 20.62
N ASP A 194 4.09 10.49 20.99
CA ASP A 194 4.04 9.30 21.82
C ASP A 194 3.31 9.65 23.13
N LYS A 195 2.37 8.82 23.53
CA LYS A 195 1.91 8.90 24.91
C LYS A 195 3.12 8.47 25.74
N ALA A 196 3.56 9.34 26.65
CA ALA A 196 4.54 8.94 27.61
C ALA A 196 4.00 7.69 28.33
N HIS A 197 4.48 6.51 27.94
CA HIS A 197 4.42 5.39 28.83
C HIS A 197 5.26 5.85 30.02
N LYS A 198 4.62 6.06 31.16
CA LYS A 198 5.34 6.03 32.41
C LYS A 198 5.92 4.61 32.46
N VAL A 199 7.14 4.46 31.97
CA VAL A 199 7.96 3.33 32.37
C VAL A 199 8.08 3.51 33.87
N VAL A 200 7.36 2.70 34.61
CA VAL A 200 7.55 2.61 36.04
C VAL A 200 8.93 1.97 36.18
N GLU A 201 9.96 2.84 36.37
CA GLU A 201 11.31 2.36 36.60
C GLU A 201 11.28 1.64 37.92
N GLY A 202 11.40 0.32 37.89
CA GLY A 202 11.42 -0.56 39.05
C GLY A 202 10.26 -1.56 39.10
N ALA A 203 10.43 -2.57 39.86
CA ALA A 203 9.42 -3.59 40.13
C ALA A 203 8.20 -2.97 40.82
N GLN A 204 7.01 -3.17 40.27
CA GLN A 204 5.77 -2.57 40.77
C GLN A 204 5.22 -3.33 41.99
N TYR A 205 5.43 -4.64 42.01
CA TYR A 205 4.91 -5.55 43.04
C TYR A 205 5.99 -6.12 43.97
N LEU A 206 7.29 -5.94 43.66
CA LEU A 206 8.39 -6.47 44.47
C LEU A 206 8.87 -5.43 45.50
N ASP A 207 8.59 -5.71 46.77
CA ASP A 207 9.17 -4.99 47.89
C ASP A 207 10.22 -5.90 48.58
N PRO A 208 11.52 -5.49 48.63
CA PRO A 208 12.56 -6.27 49.29
C PRO A 208 12.24 -6.63 50.74
N LYS A 209 11.49 -5.77 51.45
CA LYS A 209 11.07 -6.00 52.86
C LYS A 209 10.04 -7.14 52.98
N LEU A 210 9.24 -7.38 51.95
CA LEU A 210 8.27 -8.47 51.93
C LEU A 210 8.93 -9.84 51.88
N ILE A 211 10.12 -9.93 51.29
CA ILE A 211 10.87 -11.18 51.16
C ILE A 211 11.35 -11.65 52.53
N GLU A 212 11.77 -10.70 53.40
CA GLU A 212 12.22 -11.00 54.73
C GLU A 212 11.07 -11.26 55.72
N ALA A 213 9.99 -10.46 55.62
CA ALA A 213 8.88 -10.50 56.58
C ALA A 213 7.82 -11.56 56.30
N ALA A 214 7.57 -11.91 55.03
CA ALA A 214 6.50 -12.83 54.63
C ALA A 214 6.81 -13.56 53.31
N PRO A 215 7.65 -14.60 53.28
CA PRO A 215 8.09 -15.29 52.07
C PRO A 215 6.93 -15.82 51.19
N GLY A 216 5.83 -16.24 51.81
CA GLY A 216 4.65 -16.73 51.07
C GLY A 216 3.96 -15.64 50.25
N ILE A 217 3.89 -14.40 50.78
CA ILE A 217 3.31 -13.25 50.08
C ILE A 217 4.29 -12.74 49.00
N ALA A 218 5.59 -12.85 49.25
CA ALA A 218 6.62 -12.48 48.26
C ALA A 218 6.52 -13.32 46.98
N VAL A 219 6.16 -14.60 47.06
CA VAL A 219 5.96 -15.47 45.86
C VAL A 219 4.76 -14.99 45.02
N GLU A 220 3.70 -14.52 45.65
CA GLU A 220 2.54 -13.98 44.95
C GLU A 220 2.85 -12.62 44.30
N ALA A 221 3.65 -11.78 44.97
CA ALA A 221 4.18 -10.54 44.41
C ALA A 221 5.06 -10.79 43.17
N VAL A 222 5.91 -11.82 43.18
CA VAL A 222 6.69 -12.24 41.99
C VAL A 222 5.80 -12.71 40.86
N LYS A 223 4.73 -13.48 41.10
CA LYS A 223 3.77 -13.87 40.06
C LYS A 223 3.09 -12.66 39.44
N ASN A 224 2.67 -11.70 40.23
CA ASN A 224 2.05 -10.47 39.75
C ASN A 224 3.02 -9.61 38.94
N GLU A 225 4.29 -9.53 39.35
CA GLU A 225 5.33 -8.83 38.57
C GLU A 225 5.60 -9.52 37.23
N CYS A 226 5.69 -10.85 37.20
CA CYS A 226 5.83 -11.61 35.96
C CYS A 226 4.63 -11.44 35.03
N ALA A 227 3.41 -11.40 35.58
CA ALA A 227 2.20 -11.13 34.80
C ALA A 227 2.23 -9.70 34.23
N TYR A 228 2.65 -8.72 35.02
CA TYR A 228 2.78 -7.32 34.59
C TYR A 228 3.81 -7.15 33.48
N MET A 229 4.98 -7.81 33.59
CA MET A 229 6.00 -7.81 32.52
C MET A 229 5.52 -8.49 31.23
N GLY A 230 4.56 -9.42 31.31
CA GLY A 230 3.96 -10.06 30.14
C GLY A 230 2.93 -9.18 29.42
N PHE A 231 2.50 -8.06 30.02
CA PHE A 231 1.58 -7.06 29.44
C PHE A 231 2.29 -5.80 28.90
N LEU A 232 3.59 -5.65 29.12
CA LEU A 232 4.44 -4.59 28.59
C LEU A 232 5.06 -4.99 27.25
#